data_656a55ab4188e6c6ecb8ea66e6f73736
#
_entry.id   656a55ab4188e6c6ecb8ea66e6f73736
#
_cell.length_a   1.000
_cell.length_b   1.000
_cell.length_c   1.000
_cell.angle_alpha   90.00
_cell.angle_beta   90.00
_cell.angle_gamma   90.00
#
_symmetry.space_group_name_H-M   'P 1'
#
loop_
_entity.id
_entity.type
_entity.pdbx_description
1 polymer ?
#
loop_
_entity_poly.entity_id
_entity_poly.type
_entity_poly.pdbx_seq_one_letter_code
_entity_poly.pdbx_strand_id
1 'polypeptide(L)'
;MIKSKTSLVSGETIAKILAITSNNNVYEALPSEIGNLGLFSDMAKAGFAKGTCSTAATTAAKTATISNYLLIKNSFVAIRFTNAVKVADATLNISSTGAKPLYIDDAALQPGVIRPGMTALLQYDGTHYNIVSLMGLEQSGGDDELYVDMGLPSGLLWAKKNIDLSQADHFAASEFQYECSFFSWGNTQGHNPISNSAFDYDFGSANDGPYANTPGATLTGHISPSFDAARVNLGAPWRMPTTNEFKELFDNIDYIDASGATIDAATTDKRTTVDGITGLRIKSKLNGKILFFPASGYGYGLSWNNRGAYGYSWSSSLDSAMYGRSLNFGSGGVYPQSSNYRYRGFSVRPVQ
;
A
#
# COMPACT_ATOMS: atom_id res chain seq x y z
N MET A 1 25.82 -42.36 6.88
CA MET A 1 27.20 -42.25 7.44
C MET A 1 27.49 -40.76 7.59
N ILE A 2 27.40 -40.26 8.79
CA ILE A 2 27.68 -38.85 9.09
C ILE A 2 29.23 -38.73 8.96
N LYS A 3 29.68 -38.12 7.88
CA LYS A 3 31.06 -37.69 7.83
C LYS A 3 31.21 -36.52 8.77
N SER A 4 31.69 -36.75 9.99
CA SER A 4 32.15 -35.67 10.84
C SER A 4 33.26 -34.93 10.10
N LYS A 5 33.03 -33.67 9.75
CA LYS A 5 34.14 -32.80 9.37
C LYS A 5 34.92 -32.46 10.65
N THR A 6 35.96 -33.23 10.91
CA THR A 6 36.91 -33.03 11.99
C THR A 6 38.01 -32.04 11.61
N SER A 7 37.72 -30.99 10.94
CA SER A 7 38.70 -29.92 10.75
C SER A 7 38.05 -28.55 10.80
N LEU A 8 37.68 -28.17 12.01
CA LEU A 8 37.73 -26.76 12.37
C LEU A 8 39.21 -26.46 12.66
N VAL A 9 39.84 -25.68 11.83
CA VAL A 9 41.17 -25.15 12.09
C VAL A 9 41.09 -24.29 13.34
N SER A 10 41.94 -24.51 14.30
CA SER A 10 41.99 -23.77 15.55
C SER A 10 42.17 -22.28 15.26
N GLY A 11 41.19 -21.46 15.65
CA GLY A 11 41.16 -20.02 15.41
C GLY A 11 39.99 -19.52 14.56
N GLU A 12 39.24 -20.39 13.90
CA GLU A 12 37.99 -19.99 13.22
C GLU A 12 36.83 -20.04 14.20
N THR A 13 36.21 -18.91 14.41
CA THR A 13 34.91 -18.86 15.10
C THR A 13 33.95 -19.73 14.33
N ILE A 14 33.22 -20.61 15.00
CA ILE A 14 32.22 -21.45 14.34
C ILE A 14 31.16 -20.53 13.74
N ALA A 15 31.29 -20.44 12.51
CA ALA A 15 30.52 -19.62 11.66
C ALA A 15 29.39 -20.39 10.94
N LYS A 16 29.16 -21.68 11.22
CA LYS A 16 28.22 -22.48 10.44
C LYS A 16 27.21 -23.20 11.31
N ILE A 17 25.94 -23.05 10.97
CA ILE A 17 24.85 -23.80 11.55
C ILE A 17 24.54 -25.02 10.67
N LEU A 18 24.48 -26.19 11.26
CA LEU A 18 24.11 -27.43 10.60
C LEU A 18 22.60 -27.64 10.71
N ALA A 19 21.88 -27.64 9.58
CA ALA A 19 20.50 -28.08 9.51
C ALA A 19 20.44 -29.47 8.88
N ILE A 20 19.81 -30.42 9.55
CA ILE A 20 19.59 -31.77 9.03
C ILE A 20 18.16 -31.84 8.51
N THR A 21 18.00 -32.15 7.22
CA THR A 21 16.68 -32.39 6.63
C THR A 21 16.25 -33.84 6.80
N SER A 22 14.96 -34.11 6.63
CA SER A 22 14.38 -35.47 6.68
C SER A 22 15.04 -36.47 5.71
N ASN A 23 15.82 -35.99 4.74
CA ASN A 23 16.55 -36.80 3.77
C ASN A 23 18.03 -36.96 4.12
N ASN A 24 18.43 -36.69 5.38
CA ASN A 24 19.81 -36.73 5.85
C ASN A 24 20.80 -35.83 5.09
N ASN A 25 20.32 -34.83 4.38
CA ASN A 25 21.18 -33.82 3.78
C ASN A 25 21.51 -32.78 4.86
N VAL A 26 22.83 -32.50 4.97
CA VAL A 26 23.33 -31.48 5.89
C VAL A 26 23.63 -30.23 5.12
N TYR A 27 23.00 -29.13 5.49
CA TYR A 27 23.28 -27.80 4.93
C TYR A 27 24.06 -26.99 5.96
N GLU A 28 25.06 -26.29 5.49
CA GLU A 28 25.89 -25.39 6.28
C GLU A 28 25.56 -23.95 5.87
N ALA A 29 25.23 -23.09 6.84
CA ALA A 29 25.05 -21.66 6.63
C ALA A 29 25.96 -20.87 7.57
N LEU A 30 26.53 -19.77 7.10
CA LEU A 30 27.29 -18.83 7.91
C LEU A 30 26.37 -17.99 8.80
N PRO A 31 26.71 -17.68 10.05
CA PRO A 31 25.90 -16.81 10.90
C PRO A 31 25.66 -15.42 10.32
N SER A 32 26.59 -14.89 9.54
CA SER A 32 26.40 -13.63 8.79
C SER A 32 25.34 -13.73 7.69
N GLU A 33 25.04 -14.93 7.20
CA GLU A 33 24.02 -15.20 6.20
C GLU A 33 22.63 -15.37 6.83
N ILE A 34 22.58 -15.75 8.11
CA ILE A 34 21.34 -15.92 8.88
C ILE A 34 20.75 -14.55 9.28
N GLY A 35 21.59 -13.53 9.45
CA GLY A 35 21.20 -12.17 9.78
C GLY A 35 20.86 -11.30 8.57
N ASN A 36 20.96 -11.80 7.36
CA ASN A 36 20.75 -11.03 6.14
C ASN A 36 19.43 -11.42 5.47
N LEU A 37 18.54 -10.47 5.25
CA LEU A 37 17.24 -10.68 4.57
C LEU A 37 17.39 -11.31 3.16
N GLY A 38 18.57 -11.23 2.55
CA GLY A 38 18.92 -12.01 1.37
C GLY A 38 18.86 -13.53 1.58
N LEU A 39 19.03 -13.98 2.82
CA LEU A 39 18.96 -15.40 3.15
C LEU A 39 17.59 -16.02 2.93
N PHE A 40 16.49 -15.29 3.16
CA PHE A 40 15.16 -15.83 2.89
C PHE A 40 14.95 -16.14 1.40
N SER A 41 15.53 -15.34 0.51
CA SER A 41 15.57 -15.64 -0.93
C SER A 41 16.40 -16.88 -1.24
N ASP A 42 17.53 -17.08 -0.58
CA ASP A 42 18.44 -18.19 -0.83
C ASP A 42 18.04 -19.48 -0.08
N MET A 43 17.47 -19.37 1.11
CA MET A 43 16.79 -20.48 1.77
C MET A 43 15.56 -20.92 0.97
N ALA A 44 14.83 -19.98 0.35
CA ALA A 44 13.76 -20.31 -0.58
C ALA A 44 14.29 -20.98 -1.86
N LYS A 45 15.51 -20.70 -2.28
CA LYS A 45 16.19 -21.42 -3.39
C LYS A 45 16.78 -22.76 -2.96
N ALA A 46 17.18 -22.89 -1.69
CA ALA A 46 17.95 -24.02 -1.17
C ALA A 46 17.14 -25.13 -0.48
N GLY A 47 15.81 -24.94 -0.23
CA GLY A 47 15.07 -26.07 0.36
C GLY A 47 13.84 -25.80 1.20
N PHE A 48 13.33 -24.56 1.27
CA PHE A 48 11.97 -24.41 1.80
C PHE A 48 10.95 -25.03 0.84
N ALA A 49 9.99 -25.74 1.39
CA ALA A 49 8.83 -26.16 0.63
C ALA A 49 8.12 -24.93 0.05
N LYS A 50 7.93 -24.95 -1.28
CA LYS A 50 7.27 -23.85 -1.98
C LYS A 50 5.98 -24.36 -2.61
N GLY A 51 4.90 -23.59 -2.44
CA GLY A 51 3.61 -23.87 -3.05
C GLY A 51 2.98 -22.64 -3.67
N THR A 52 1.94 -22.87 -4.45
CA THR A 52 1.11 -21.81 -5.02
C THR A 52 -0.32 -22.00 -4.55
N CYS A 53 -0.93 -20.92 -4.07
CA CYS A 53 -2.34 -20.83 -3.75
C CYS A 53 -3.04 -20.02 -4.85
N SER A 54 -3.87 -20.68 -5.65
CA SER A 54 -4.69 -20.06 -6.71
C SER A 54 -6.18 -19.95 -6.34
N THR A 55 -6.52 -20.20 -5.08
CA THR A 55 -7.89 -20.10 -4.57
C THR A 55 -8.43 -18.69 -4.75
N ALA A 56 -9.67 -18.54 -5.19
CA ALA A 56 -10.32 -17.26 -5.44
C ALA A 56 -10.25 -16.31 -4.20
N ALA A 57 -10.21 -15.01 -4.44
CA ALA A 57 -10.00 -13.99 -3.41
C ALA A 57 -11.05 -14.05 -2.28
N THR A 58 -12.30 -14.33 -2.63
CA THR A 58 -13.47 -14.35 -1.72
C THR A 58 -13.70 -15.69 -1.03
N THR A 59 -12.88 -16.70 -1.27
CA THR A 59 -12.98 -18.03 -0.62
C THR A 59 -12.10 -18.04 0.63
N ALA A 60 -12.67 -18.30 1.80
CA ALA A 60 -11.92 -18.32 3.07
C ALA A 60 -10.98 -19.55 3.16
N ALA A 61 -11.41 -20.71 2.70
CA ALA A 61 -10.62 -21.93 2.69
C ALA A 61 -9.62 -21.92 1.52
N LYS A 62 -8.42 -21.45 1.77
CA LYS A 62 -7.31 -21.43 0.80
C LYS A 62 -6.66 -22.80 0.71
N THR A 63 -6.20 -23.17 -0.49
CA THR A 63 -5.51 -24.44 -0.73
C THR A 63 -4.22 -24.24 -1.51
N ALA A 64 -3.21 -25.03 -1.18
CA ALA A 64 -1.96 -25.12 -1.92
C ALA A 64 -1.51 -26.57 -2.01
N THR A 65 -0.76 -26.93 -3.04
CA THR A 65 -0.20 -28.27 -3.22
C THR A 65 1.33 -28.20 -3.24
N ILE A 66 1.96 -29.03 -2.42
CA ILE A 66 3.42 -29.18 -2.35
C ILE A 66 3.71 -30.67 -2.24
N SER A 67 4.51 -31.19 -3.16
CA SER A 67 4.90 -32.61 -3.13
C SER A 67 5.62 -32.97 -1.84
N ASN A 68 5.23 -34.07 -1.21
CA ASN A 68 5.83 -34.59 0.03
C ASN A 68 5.82 -33.59 1.21
N TYR A 69 4.86 -32.66 1.24
CA TYR A 69 4.74 -31.71 2.34
C TYR A 69 4.34 -32.40 3.63
N LEU A 70 5.06 -32.11 4.71
CA LEU A 70 4.76 -32.55 6.07
C LEU A 70 4.49 -31.32 6.94
N LEU A 71 3.36 -31.32 7.65
CA LEU A 71 3.00 -30.29 8.60
C LEU A 71 3.69 -30.52 9.92
N ILE A 72 4.84 -29.91 10.12
CA ILE A 72 5.68 -30.05 11.32
C ILE A 72 5.67 -28.75 12.11
N LYS A 73 5.45 -28.81 13.42
CA LYS A 73 5.50 -27.65 14.32
C LYS A 73 6.86 -26.95 14.19
N ASN A 74 6.84 -25.62 14.11
CA ASN A 74 7.97 -24.72 13.91
C ASN A 74 8.64 -24.84 12.52
N SER A 75 8.05 -25.59 11.58
CA SER A 75 8.54 -25.57 10.19
C SER A 75 8.07 -24.33 9.44
N PHE A 76 8.82 -24.00 8.39
CA PHE A 76 8.53 -22.88 7.50
C PHE A 76 8.12 -23.39 6.12
N VAL A 77 7.23 -22.62 5.46
CA VAL A 77 6.79 -22.86 4.10
C VAL A 77 6.55 -21.54 3.38
N ALA A 78 6.92 -21.46 2.12
CA ALA A 78 6.68 -20.29 1.29
C ALA A 78 5.50 -20.55 0.34
N ILE A 79 4.43 -19.77 0.44
CA ILE A 79 3.24 -19.90 -0.41
C ILE A 79 3.05 -18.62 -1.22
N ARG A 80 3.08 -18.79 -2.56
CA ARG A 80 2.73 -17.70 -3.48
C ARG A 80 1.21 -17.67 -3.67
N PHE A 81 0.59 -16.54 -3.41
CA PHE A 81 -0.83 -16.31 -3.65
C PHE A 81 -1.02 -15.62 -5.00
N THR A 82 -1.69 -16.29 -5.94
CA THR A 82 -2.01 -15.69 -7.25
C THR A 82 -3.21 -14.75 -7.17
N ASN A 83 -4.03 -14.89 -6.14
CA ASN A 83 -5.19 -14.04 -5.85
C ASN A 83 -5.06 -13.44 -4.46
N ALA A 84 -5.65 -12.26 -4.24
CA ALA A 84 -5.74 -11.64 -2.93
C ALA A 84 -6.49 -12.53 -1.91
N VAL A 85 -6.28 -12.30 -0.62
CA VAL A 85 -7.15 -12.81 0.45
C VAL A 85 -8.06 -11.66 0.90
N LYS A 86 -9.30 -11.63 0.41
CA LYS A 86 -10.29 -10.56 0.67
C LYS A 86 -11.36 -10.96 1.71
N VAL A 87 -11.09 -11.94 2.54
CA VAL A 87 -12.02 -12.47 3.55
C VAL A 87 -11.34 -12.53 4.90
N ALA A 88 -12.14 -12.33 5.96
CA ALA A 88 -11.72 -12.59 7.32
C ALA A 88 -11.61 -14.10 7.59
N ASP A 89 -10.91 -14.47 8.66
CA ASP A 89 -10.76 -15.85 9.15
C ASP A 89 -10.29 -16.83 8.07
N ALA A 90 -9.43 -16.36 7.16
CA ALA A 90 -8.88 -17.20 6.11
C ALA A 90 -8.05 -18.35 6.69
N THR A 91 -8.27 -19.54 6.15
CA THR A 91 -7.50 -20.73 6.50
C THR A 91 -6.68 -21.20 5.29
N LEU A 92 -5.59 -21.92 5.52
CA LEU A 92 -4.77 -22.52 4.48
C LEU A 92 -4.62 -24.03 4.73
N ASN A 93 -4.93 -24.83 3.70
CA ASN A 93 -4.70 -26.26 3.70
C ASN A 93 -3.64 -26.59 2.64
N ILE A 94 -2.49 -27.06 3.09
CA ILE A 94 -1.39 -27.45 2.19
C ILE A 94 -1.39 -28.96 2.07
N SER A 95 -1.56 -29.47 0.84
CA SER A 95 -1.48 -30.91 0.49
C SER A 95 -2.33 -31.80 1.40
N SER A 96 -3.56 -31.37 1.73
CA SER A 96 -4.52 -32.11 2.55
C SER A 96 -4.06 -32.41 3.99
N THR A 97 -3.14 -31.63 4.55
CA THR A 97 -2.69 -31.77 5.95
C THR A 97 -3.67 -31.18 6.98
N GLY A 98 -4.81 -30.68 6.50
CA GLY A 98 -5.84 -30.02 7.30
C GLY A 98 -5.71 -28.50 7.25
N ALA A 99 -6.86 -27.82 7.17
CA ALA A 99 -6.92 -26.37 7.14
C ALA A 99 -6.45 -25.76 8.45
N LYS A 100 -5.57 -24.77 8.40
CA LYS A 100 -5.06 -24.02 9.56
C LYS A 100 -5.31 -22.53 9.34
N PRO A 101 -5.72 -21.77 10.39
CA PRO A 101 -5.90 -20.32 10.28
C PRO A 101 -4.62 -19.61 9.86
N LEU A 102 -4.78 -18.50 9.14
CA LEU A 102 -3.69 -17.58 8.80
C LEU A 102 -3.66 -16.43 9.81
N TYR A 103 -2.50 -16.18 10.40
CA TYR A 103 -2.26 -15.14 11.40
C TYR A 103 -1.09 -14.24 10.96
N ILE A 104 -1.11 -13.00 11.44
CA ILE A 104 0.00 -12.05 11.34
C ILE A 104 0.04 -11.26 12.64
N ASP A 105 1.22 -11.09 13.26
CA ASP A 105 1.41 -10.38 14.53
C ASP A 105 0.44 -10.87 15.62
N ASP A 106 0.33 -12.20 15.78
CA ASP A 106 -0.53 -12.90 16.74
C ASP A 106 -2.05 -12.62 16.59
N ALA A 107 -2.47 -12.04 15.47
CA ALA A 107 -3.87 -11.77 15.15
C ALA A 107 -4.31 -12.50 13.87
N ALA A 108 -5.60 -12.83 13.77
CA ALA A 108 -6.17 -13.39 12.55
C ALA A 108 -5.93 -12.46 11.35
N LEU A 109 -5.53 -13.07 10.22
CA LEU A 109 -5.21 -12.33 9.00
C LEU A 109 -6.39 -11.46 8.55
N GLN A 110 -6.17 -10.16 8.44
CA GLN A 110 -7.19 -9.23 7.95
C GLN A 110 -7.32 -9.31 6.42
N PRO A 111 -8.54 -9.08 5.88
CA PRO A 111 -8.76 -9.00 4.44
C PRO A 111 -7.86 -7.96 3.77
N GLY A 112 -7.29 -8.31 2.60
CA GLY A 112 -6.47 -7.41 1.79
C GLY A 112 -4.98 -7.36 2.15
N VAL A 113 -4.54 -7.93 3.26
CA VAL A 113 -3.11 -8.00 3.63
C VAL A 113 -2.31 -8.82 2.61
N ILE A 114 -2.82 -9.98 2.20
CA ILE A 114 -2.21 -10.76 1.11
C ILE A 114 -2.81 -10.31 -0.22
N ARG A 115 -1.98 -9.83 -1.12
CA ARG A 115 -2.35 -9.37 -2.47
C ARG A 115 -1.95 -10.36 -3.54
N PRO A 116 -2.51 -10.25 -4.77
CA PRO A 116 -2.13 -11.11 -5.89
C PRO A 116 -0.61 -11.04 -6.15
N GLY A 117 0.01 -12.20 -6.35
CA GLY A 117 1.45 -12.30 -6.63
C GLY A 117 2.36 -12.35 -5.40
N MET A 118 1.86 -12.01 -4.20
CA MET A 118 2.65 -12.12 -2.97
C MET A 118 3.01 -13.56 -2.62
N THR A 119 4.20 -13.72 -2.05
CA THR A 119 4.64 -14.96 -1.39
C THR A 119 4.71 -14.73 0.12
N ALA A 120 3.90 -15.45 0.86
CA ALA A 120 3.98 -15.46 2.32
C ALA A 120 5.00 -16.50 2.77
N LEU A 121 5.96 -16.11 3.60
CA LEU A 121 6.73 -17.03 4.40
C LEU A 121 5.92 -17.31 5.67
N LEU A 122 5.51 -18.55 5.83
CA LEU A 122 4.66 -19.01 6.90
C LEU A 122 5.43 -19.90 7.87
N GLN A 123 5.24 -19.71 9.16
CA GLN A 123 5.67 -20.64 10.20
C GLN A 123 4.45 -21.33 10.80
N TYR A 124 4.46 -22.66 10.88
CA TYR A 124 3.41 -23.40 11.58
C TYR A 124 3.78 -23.56 13.06
N ASP A 125 2.99 -23.01 13.98
CA ASP A 125 3.24 -23.05 15.42
C ASP A 125 2.63 -24.26 16.14
N GLY A 126 1.90 -25.10 15.41
CA GLY A 126 1.15 -26.26 15.95
C GLY A 126 -0.36 -26.06 15.88
N THR A 127 -0.85 -24.83 15.75
CA THR A 127 -2.28 -24.47 15.67
C THR A 127 -2.62 -23.69 14.41
N HIS A 128 -1.81 -22.71 14.04
CA HIS A 128 -2.04 -21.83 12.91
C HIS A 128 -0.73 -21.53 12.13
N TYR A 129 -0.88 -20.98 10.94
CA TYR A 129 0.23 -20.46 10.16
C TYR A 129 0.43 -18.97 10.49
N ASN A 130 1.55 -18.64 11.10
CA ASN A 130 1.99 -17.26 11.29
C ASN A 130 2.70 -16.75 10.04
N ILE A 131 2.29 -15.63 9.52
CA ILE A 131 2.97 -14.93 8.46
C ILE A 131 4.17 -14.20 9.08
N VAL A 132 5.35 -14.74 8.81
CA VAL A 132 6.63 -14.17 9.28
C VAL A 132 7.13 -13.08 8.35
N SER A 133 6.84 -13.21 7.06
CA SER A 133 7.19 -12.21 6.05
C SER A 133 6.26 -12.34 4.84
N LEU A 134 5.90 -11.22 4.26
CA LEU A 134 5.25 -11.14 2.96
C LEU A 134 6.27 -10.64 1.93
N MET A 135 6.61 -11.52 1.00
CA MET A 135 7.52 -11.24 -0.10
C MET A 135 6.73 -11.27 -1.42
N GLY A 136 7.18 -10.52 -2.41
CA GLY A 136 6.57 -10.67 -3.73
C GLY A 136 5.78 -9.48 -4.20
N LEU A 137 6.01 -8.35 -3.56
CA LEU A 137 6.22 -7.14 -4.30
C LEU A 137 7.74 -6.96 -4.44
N GLU A 138 8.42 -7.99 -4.94
CA GLU A 138 9.78 -7.82 -5.42
C GLU A 138 9.74 -6.69 -6.43
N GLN A 139 10.51 -5.64 -6.19
CA GLN A 139 10.97 -4.74 -7.24
C GLN A 139 11.67 -5.57 -8.33
N SER A 140 10.91 -6.29 -9.14
CA SER A 140 11.29 -6.40 -10.54
C SER A 140 11.17 -4.98 -11.06
N GLY A 141 12.21 -4.36 -11.58
CA GLY A 141 12.25 -2.94 -11.98
C GLY A 141 11.21 -2.49 -13.00
N GLY A 142 9.98 -2.94 -12.86
CA GLY A 142 8.75 -2.47 -13.49
C GLY A 142 7.89 -1.84 -12.40
N ASP A 143 7.48 -0.63 -12.59
CA ASP A 143 6.49 0.04 -11.77
C ASP A 143 5.29 -0.88 -11.55
N ASP A 144 4.97 -1.22 -10.29
CA ASP A 144 3.71 -1.88 -9.97
C ASP A 144 2.57 -0.98 -10.49
N GLU A 145 1.55 -1.56 -11.08
CA GLU A 145 0.44 -0.78 -11.63
C GLU A 145 -0.28 0.08 -10.57
N LEU A 146 -0.18 -0.29 -9.30
CA LEU A 146 -0.93 0.34 -8.22
C LEU A 146 -0.16 1.40 -7.43
N TYR A 147 1.14 1.26 -7.22
CA TYR A 147 1.92 2.20 -6.40
C TYR A 147 3.34 2.43 -6.94
N VAL A 148 3.98 3.44 -6.39
CA VAL A 148 5.37 3.81 -6.67
C VAL A 148 6.12 4.02 -5.36
N ASP A 149 7.34 3.48 -5.29
CA ASP A 149 8.33 3.80 -4.27
C ASP A 149 9.07 5.07 -4.69
N MET A 150 8.84 6.16 -3.97
CA MET A 150 9.53 7.43 -4.22
C MET A 150 10.90 7.50 -3.52
N GLY A 151 11.35 6.41 -2.87
CA GLY A 151 12.62 6.34 -2.15
C GLY A 151 12.66 7.19 -0.88
N LEU A 152 11.50 7.53 -0.31
CA LEU A 152 11.40 8.40 0.86
C LEU A 152 12.02 7.75 2.09
N PRO A 153 12.60 8.55 3.04
CA PRO A 153 13.16 8.04 4.29
C PRO A 153 12.16 7.20 5.12
N SER A 154 10.87 7.50 5.05
CA SER A 154 9.83 6.72 5.70
C SER A 154 9.61 5.33 5.08
N GLY A 155 10.10 5.09 3.86
CA GLY A 155 9.81 3.88 3.07
C GLY A 155 8.37 3.83 2.55
N LEU A 156 7.63 4.94 2.62
CA LEU A 156 6.22 5.01 2.24
C LEU A 156 6.03 4.83 0.74
N LEU A 157 5.09 3.96 0.37
CA LEU A 157 4.70 3.72 -1.00
C LEU A 157 3.44 4.54 -1.33
N TRP A 158 3.45 5.24 -2.46
CA TRP A 158 2.36 6.10 -2.91
C TRP A 158 1.54 5.42 -4.00
N ALA A 159 0.22 5.40 -3.87
CA ALA A 159 -0.62 4.95 -4.96
C ALA A 159 -0.41 5.83 -6.21
N LYS A 160 -0.33 5.22 -7.39
CA LYS A 160 -0.24 5.97 -8.65
C LYS A 160 -1.54 6.69 -9.01
N LYS A 161 -2.67 6.17 -8.52
CA LYS A 161 -4.01 6.60 -8.86
C LYS A 161 -4.79 7.03 -7.62
N ASN A 162 -5.76 7.91 -7.81
CA ASN A 162 -6.73 8.25 -6.77
C ASN A 162 -7.72 7.10 -6.54
N ILE A 163 -8.41 7.08 -5.40
CA ILE A 163 -9.52 6.15 -5.15
C ILE A 163 -10.68 6.45 -6.11
N ASP A 164 -11.23 5.40 -6.70
CA ASP A 164 -12.44 5.45 -7.51
C ASP A 164 -13.32 4.23 -7.21
N LEU A 165 -14.38 4.42 -6.43
CA LEU A 165 -15.27 3.34 -5.99
C LEU A 165 -16.18 2.80 -7.10
N SER A 166 -16.21 3.44 -8.27
CA SER A 166 -16.89 2.93 -9.45
C SER A 166 -16.13 1.80 -10.15
N GLN A 167 -14.83 1.65 -9.84
CA GLN A 167 -13.97 0.63 -10.42
C GLN A 167 -13.89 -0.62 -9.54
N ALA A 168 -13.69 -1.78 -10.16
CA ALA A 168 -13.66 -3.06 -9.45
C ALA A 168 -12.50 -3.20 -8.45
N ASP A 169 -11.36 -2.55 -8.70
CA ASP A 169 -10.18 -2.49 -7.83
C ASP A 169 -10.17 -1.27 -6.92
N HIS A 170 -11.19 -0.42 -7.01
CA HIS A 170 -11.35 0.85 -6.29
C HIS A 170 -10.25 1.90 -6.56
N PHE A 171 -9.53 1.77 -7.67
CA PHE A 171 -8.61 2.79 -8.16
C PHE A 171 -9.09 3.38 -9.48
N ALA A 172 -8.81 4.64 -9.73
CA ALA A 172 -9.09 5.31 -11.00
C ALA A 172 -8.52 4.50 -12.18
N ALA A 173 -9.21 4.45 -13.30
CA ALA A 173 -8.80 3.65 -14.45
C ALA A 173 -7.40 4.07 -14.98
N SER A 174 -7.08 5.37 -14.87
CA SER A 174 -5.78 5.94 -15.26
C SER A 174 -5.26 6.89 -14.20
N GLU A 175 -3.94 7.07 -14.09
CA GLU A 175 -3.34 8.18 -13.35
C GLU A 175 -3.56 9.53 -14.05
N PHE A 176 -3.77 9.51 -15.38
CA PHE A 176 -4.06 10.66 -16.22
C PHE A 176 -5.57 10.78 -16.46
N GLN A 177 -6.33 11.06 -15.38
CA GLN A 177 -7.76 11.38 -15.47
C GLN A 177 -8.18 12.26 -14.28
N TYR A 178 -9.22 13.07 -14.46
CA TYR A 178 -9.78 13.89 -13.38
C TYR A 178 -10.81 13.14 -12.55
N GLU A 179 -11.50 12.20 -13.16
CA GLU A 179 -12.58 11.41 -12.59
C GLU A 179 -12.04 10.45 -11.53
N CYS A 180 -12.63 10.52 -10.35
CA CYS A 180 -12.34 9.65 -9.21
C CYS A 180 -13.46 9.82 -8.17
N SER A 181 -13.41 9.07 -7.09
CA SER A 181 -14.32 9.34 -5.97
C SER A 181 -13.83 10.51 -5.12
N PHE A 182 -14.77 11.36 -4.75
CA PHE A 182 -14.58 12.50 -3.88
C PHE A 182 -15.19 12.22 -2.52
N PHE A 183 -14.51 12.63 -1.46
CA PHE A 183 -14.86 12.34 -0.07
C PHE A 183 -14.93 13.63 0.73
N SER A 184 -15.92 13.79 1.58
CA SER A 184 -15.81 14.73 2.70
C SER A 184 -14.84 14.15 3.73
N TRP A 185 -14.08 15.01 4.43
CA TRP A 185 -13.08 14.53 5.38
C TRP A 185 -13.72 13.76 6.55
N GLY A 186 -13.34 12.51 6.74
CA GLY A 186 -13.92 11.61 7.73
C GLY A 186 -15.14 10.83 7.23
N ASN A 187 -15.54 11.00 5.97
CA ASN A 187 -16.52 10.16 5.31
C ASN A 187 -15.82 9.08 4.47
N THR A 188 -16.30 7.86 4.56
CA THR A 188 -15.75 6.72 3.81
C THR A 188 -16.59 6.39 2.57
N GLN A 189 -17.75 7.02 2.40
CA GLN A 189 -18.52 6.97 1.16
C GLN A 189 -17.95 7.97 0.16
N GLY A 190 -17.48 7.48 -0.96
CA GLY A 190 -17.01 8.31 -2.06
C GLY A 190 -18.11 8.55 -3.06
N HIS A 191 -18.11 9.73 -3.66
CA HIS A 191 -19.08 10.15 -4.66
C HIS A 191 -18.37 10.51 -5.96
N ASN A 192 -18.77 9.86 -7.05
CA ASN A 192 -18.23 10.15 -8.36
C ASN A 192 -19.06 11.25 -9.05
N PRO A 193 -18.42 12.12 -9.84
CA PRO A 193 -19.15 13.10 -10.63
C PRO A 193 -20.05 12.42 -11.67
N ILE A 194 -21.25 12.92 -11.86
CA ILE A 194 -22.21 12.43 -12.87
C ILE A 194 -22.10 13.18 -14.20
N SER A 195 -21.34 14.28 -14.22
CA SER A 195 -21.03 15.08 -15.40
C SER A 195 -19.74 15.86 -15.20
N ASN A 196 -19.28 16.58 -16.21
CA ASN A 196 -18.10 17.43 -16.12
C ASN A 196 -18.19 18.61 -15.14
N SER A 197 -19.33 18.80 -14.48
CA SER A 197 -19.59 19.94 -13.59
C SER A 197 -20.45 19.64 -12.38
N ALA A 198 -20.94 18.40 -12.21
CA ALA A 198 -21.94 18.09 -11.17
C ALA A 198 -21.73 16.72 -10.53
N PHE A 199 -22.24 16.62 -9.28
CA PHE A 199 -22.44 15.40 -8.52
C PHE A 199 -23.95 15.19 -8.30
N ASP A 200 -24.35 13.96 -8.00
CA ASP A 200 -25.66 13.61 -7.45
C ASP A 200 -25.72 13.70 -5.92
N TYR A 201 -24.59 14.06 -5.31
CA TYR A 201 -24.39 14.17 -3.87
C TYR A 201 -24.08 15.62 -3.47
N ASP A 202 -24.78 16.12 -2.45
CA ASP A 202 -24.54 17.47 -1.91
C ASP A 202 -23.42 17.43 -0.84
N PHE A 203 -22.25 17.96 -1.19
CA PHE A 203 -21.14 18.10 -0.26
C PHE A 203 -21.34 19.19 0.80
N GLY A 204 -22.50 19.87 0.78
CA GLY A 204 -22.76 21.01 1.64
C GLY A 204 -22.10 22.29 1.13
N SER A 205 -22.58 23.41 1.66
CA SER A 205 -22.14 24.74 1.27
C SER A 205 -21.73 25.62 2.45
N ALA A 206 -21.82 25.10 3.66
CA ALA A 206 -21.48 25.78 4.91
C ALA A 206 -20.91 24.79 5.94
N ASN A 207 -20.44 25.30 7.08
CA ASN A 207 -19.88 24.49 8.17
C ASN A 207 -20.90 23.55 8.83
N ASP A 208 -22.17 23.67 8.52
CA ASP A 208 -23.29 22.84 8.92
C ASP A 208 -23.57 21.67 7.97
N GLY A 209 -22.77 21.50 6.92
CA GLY A 209 -22.85 20.34 6.03
C GLY A 209 -22.79 19.02 6.81
N PRO A 210 -23.34 17.93 6.25
CA PRO A 210 -23.58 16.68 6.98
C PRO A 210 -22.31 16.08 7.62
N TYR A 211 -21.13 16.44 7.16
CA TYR A 211 -19.85 15.92 7.66
C TYR A 211 -18.96 16.99 8.31
N ALA A 212 -19.43 18.19 8.52
CA ALA A 212 -18.65 19.27 9.12
C ALA A 212 -18.07 18.90 10.49
N ASN A 213 -18.81 18.11 11.26
CA ASN A 213 -18.45 17.69 12.62
C ASN A 213 -18.41 16.15 12.76
N THR A 214 -17.88 15.43 11.77
CA THR A 214 -17.83 13.96 11.80
C THR A 214 -17.21 13.44 13.11
N PRO A 215 -17.92 12.59 13.87
CA PRO A 215 -17.35 11.93 15.04
C PRO A 215 -16.15 11.06 14.68
N GLY A 216 -15.23 10.87 15.62
CA GLY A 216 -14.09 9.94 15.47
C GLY A 216 -12.79 10.58 14.98
N ALA A 217 -12.79 11.88 14.62
CA ALA A 217 -11.56 12.63 14.44
C ALA A 217 -11.13 13.19 15.79
N THR A 218 -10.00 12.74 16.32
CA THR A 218 -9.39 13.38 17.49
C THR A 218 -8.77 14.71 17.09
N LEU A 219 -8.97 15.76 17.90
CA LEU A 219 -8.42 17.10 17.66
C LEU A 219 -6.89 17.16 17.63
N THR A 220 -6.21 16.08 17.96
CA THR A 220 -4.73 16.04 18.15
C THR A 220 -4.04 14.97 17.31
N GLY A 221 -4.70 14.38 16.30
CA GLY A 221 -4.12 13.25 15.61
C GLY A 221 -4.61 13.03 14.19
N HIS A 222 -4.48 11.79 13.79
CA HIS A 222 -4.96 11.31 12.51
C HIS A 222 -6.36 10.75 12.68
N ILE A 223 -7.09 10.72 11.58
CA ILE A 223 -8.40 10.08 11.52
C ILE A 223 -8.28 8.61 11.95
N SER A 224 -9.27 8.11 12.71
CA SER A 224 -9.26 6.70 13.06
C SER A 224 -9.47 5.81 11.83
N PRO A 225 -8.93 4.56 11.83
CA PRO A 225 -9.02 3.67 10.67
C PRO A 225 -10.43 3.45 10.13
N SER A 226 -11.46 3.50 11.00
CA SER A 226 -12.86 3.33 10.62
C SER A 226 -13.46 4.51 9.85
N PHE A 227 -12.79 5.67 9.85
CA PHE A 227 -13.19 6.87 9.11
C PHE A 227 -12.19 7.26 8.02
N ASP A 228 -11.11 6.47 7.87
CA ASP A 228 -10.14 6.66 6.81
C ASP A 228 -10.66 6.05 5.50
N ALA A 229 -10.95 6.92 4.52
CA ALA A 229 -11.54 6.51 3.25
C ALA A 229 -10.69 5.47 2.50
N ALA A 230 -9.36 5.56 2.56
CA ALA A 230 -8.49 4.58 1.93
C ALA A 230 -8.50 3.25 2.70
N ARG A 231 -8.38 3.29 4.03
CA ARG A 231 -8.39 2.10 4.87
C ARG A 231 -9.68 1.30 4.73
N VAL A 232 -10.83 1.97 4.74
CA VAL A 232 -12.14 1.30 4.69
C VAL A 232 -12.39 0.69 3.30
N ASN A 233 -12.06 1.41 2.24
CA ASN A 233 -12.41 0.99 0.88
C ASN A 233 -11.37 0.06 0.24
N LEU A 234 -10.09 0.19 0.58
CA LEU A 234 -9.01 -0.61 0.00
C LEU A 234 -8.51 -1.71 0.95
N GLY A 235 -8.81 -1.61 2.25
CA GLY A 235 -8.27 -2.50 3.27
C GLY A 235 -6.84 -2.15 3.67
N ALA A 236 -6.33 -2.83 4.71
CA ALA A 236 -4.92 -2.72 5.10
C ALA A 236 -4.01 -3.29 4.01
N PRO A 237 -2.80 -2.73 3.81
CA PRO A 237 -2.17 -1.65 4.56
C PRO A 237 -2.52 -0.24 4.08
N TRP A 238 -3.36 -0.08 3.06
CA TRP A 238 -3.73 1.22 2.51
C TRP A 238 -4.35 2.14 3.56
N ARG A 239 -4.00 3.42 3.50
CA ARG A 239 -4.56 4.49 4.32
C ARG A 239 -4.41 5.84 3.63
N MET A 240 -5.07 6.86 4.14
CA MET A 240 -4.80 8.24 3.75
C MET A 240 -3.43 8.68 4.27
N PRO A 241 -2.64 9.45 3.49
CA PRO A 241 -1.39 10.01 3.98
C PRO A 241 -1.65 11.05 5.07
N THR A 242 -0.71 11.21 5.98
CA THR A 242 -0.69 12.33 6.93
C THR A 242 -0.21 13.60 6.23
N THR A 243 -0.45 14.77 6.84
CA THR A 243 0.07 16.05 6.33
C THR A 243 1.61 16.09 6.32
N ASN A 244 2.26 15.41 7.27
CA ASN A 244 3.72 15.31 7.31
C ASN A 244 4.29 14.41 6.21
N GLU A 245 3.56 13.37 5.82
CA GLU A 245 3.95 12.51 4.70
C GLU A 245 3.80 13.22 3.36
N PHE A 246 2.78 14.07 3.18
CA PHE A 246 2.75 14.98 2.04
C PHE A 246 3.96 15.93 2.07
N LYS A 247 4.30 16.51 3.23
CA LYS A 247 5.47 17.37 3.36
C LYS A 247 6.74 16.60 2.99
N GLU A 248 6.95 15.39 3.52
CA GLU A 248 8.12 14.56 3.20
C GLU A 248 8.21 14.30 1.69
N LEU A 249 7.11 13.92 1.03
CA LEU A 249 7.08 13.74 -0.41
C LEU A 249 7.54 15.00 -1.14
N PHE A 250 6.91 16.15 -0.87
CA PHE A 250 7.15 17.39 -1.59
C PHE A 250 8.50 18.05 -1.27
N ASP A 251 9.14 17.73 -0.16
CA ASP A 251 10.52 18.13 0.14
C ASP A 251 11.56 17.37 -0.69
N ASN A 252 11.21 16.16 -1.15
CA ASN A 252 12.13 15.22 -1.82
C ASN A 252 11.89 15.06 -3.33
N ILE A 253 11.19 16.01 -3.97
CA ILE A 253 10.89 15.94 -5.41
C ILE A 253 11.36 17.17 -6.17
N ASP A 254 11.50 16.99 -7.49
CA ASP A 254 11.47 18.06 -8.47
C ASP A 254 10.13 18.05 -9.21
N TYR A 255 9.62 19.23 -9.55
CA TYR A 255 8.50 19.34 -10.47
C TYR A 255 9.02 19.23 -11.89
N ILE A 256 8.36 18.42 -12.71
CA ILE A 256 8.77 18.20 -14.10
C ILE A 256 7.61 18.48 -15.06
N ASP A 257 7.94 18.95 -16.24
CA ASP A 257 6.97 19.14 -17.32
C ASP A 257 6.60 17.82 -18.02
N ALA A 258 5.78 17.89 -19.05
CA ALA A 258 5.35 16.73 -19.84
C ALA A 258 6.52 16.01 -20.53
N SER A 259 7.60 16.71 -20.86
CA SER A 259 8.82 16.13 -21.46
C SER A 259 9.72 15.45 -20.43
N GLY A 260 9.48 15.68 -19.12
CA GLY A 260 10.34 15.23 -18.01
C GLY A 260 11.43 16.20 -17.62
N ALA A 261 11.46 17.41 -18.21
CA ALA A 261 12.37 18.47 -17.82
C ALA A 261 11.93 19.13 -16.52
N THR A 262 12.90 19.48 -15.65
CA THR A 262 12.61 20.14 -14.37
C THR A 262 12.04 21.55 -14.61
N ILE A 263 10.91 21.85 -13.97
CA ILE A 263 10.31 23.17 -13.95
C ILE A 263 11.13 24.06 -13.00
N ASP A 264 11.55 25.23 -13.49
CA ASP A 264 12.36 26.18 -12.74
C ASP A 264 11.72 26.48 -11.38
N ALA A 265 12.57 26.59 -10.34
CA ALA A 265 12.13 26.88 -8.98
C ALA A 265 11.38 28.22 -8.86
N ALA A 266 11.74 29.23 -9.68
CA ALA A 266 11.09 30.53 -9.72
C ALA A 266 9.71 30.51 -10.39
N THR A 267 9.39 29.49 -11.17
CA THR A 267 8.07 29.34 -11.78
C THR A 267 7.03 29.03 -10.71
N THR A 268 6.02 29.88 -10.53
CA THR A 268 4.98 29.69 -9.51
C THR A 268 4.05 28.52 -9.88
N ASP A 269 3.61 28.46 -11.13
CA ASP A 269 2.76 27.37 -11.63
C ASP A 269 3.60 26.13 -11.93
N LYS A 270 3.45 25.11 -11.10
CA LYS A 270 4.15 23.82 -11.22
C LYS A 270 3.36 22.76 -12.00
N ARG A 271 2.19 23.13 -12.49
CA ARG A 271 1.35 22.16 -13.24
C ARG A 271 1.88 21.93 -14.63
N THR A 272 1.62 20.76 -15.14
CA THR A 272 1.86 20.37 -16.54
C THR A 272 0.65 19.62 -17.07
N THR A 273 0.58 19.44 -18.38
CA THR A 273 -0.49 18.65 -19.03
C THR A 273 0.13 17.42 -19.67
N VAL A 274 -0.33 16.24 -19.24
CA VAL A 274 0.08 14.92 -19.79
C VAL A 274 -1.19 14.23 -20.28
N ASP A 275 -1.18 13.75 -21.50
CA ASP A 275 -2.32 13.07 -22.15
C ASP A 275 -3.64 13.86 -22.04
N GLY A 276 -3.56 15.20 -22.16
CA GLY A 276 -4.71 16.10 -22.05
C GLY A 276 -5.17 16.40 -20.62
N ILE A 277 -4.54 15.83 -19.61
CA ILE A 277 -4.87 16.01 -18.20
C ILE A 277 -3.85 16.93 -17.53
N THR A 278 -4.32 18.04 -16.97
CA THR A 278 -3.50 18.99 -16.20
C THR A 278 -3.33 18.48 -14.76
N GLY A 279 -2.12 18.56 -14.24
CA GLY A 279 -1.80 18.12 -12.88
C GLY A 279 -0.38 18.49 -12.45
N LEU A 280 0.04 17.97 -11.31
CA LEU A 280 1.43 18.00 -10.88
C LEU A 280 2.11 16.71 -11.32
N ARG A 281 3.18 16.83 -12.09
CA ARG A 281 4.09 15.74 -12.41
C ARG A 281 5.36 15.94 -11.61
N ILE A 282 5.65 15.01 -10.71
CA ILE A 282 6.76 15.11 -9.77
C ILE A 282 7.73 13.96 -9.96
N LYS A 283 9.02 14.24 -9.78
CA LYS A 283 10.10 13.26 -9.89
C LYS A 283 10.88 13.24 -8.59
N SER A 284 11.04 12.06 -8.01
CA SER A 284 11.86 11.88 -6.81
C SER A 284 13.32 12.26 -7.07
N LYS A 285 13.89 13.08 -6.19
CA LYS A 285 15.33 13.38 -6.13
C LYS A 285 16.16 12.19 -5.66
N LEU A 286 15.52 11.22 -4.99
CA LEU A 286 16.19 10.12 -4.32
C LEU A 286 16.40 8.92 -5.25
N ASN A 287 15.42 8.61 -6.11
CA ASN A 287 15.49 7.45 -7.00
C ASN A 287 15.01 7.70 -8.44
N GLY A 288 14.59 8.93 -8.75
CA GLY A 288 14.17 9.31 -10.11
C GLY A 288 12.77 8.85 -10.52
N LYS A 289 12.03 8.16 -9.65
CA LYS A 289 10.66 7.71 -9.95
C LYS A 289 9.71 8.88 -10.07
N ILE A 290 8.64 8.70 -10.85
CA ILE A 290 7.68 9.73 -11.20
C ILE A 290 6.30 9.40 -10.63
N LEU A 291 5.59 10.43 -10.17
CA LEU A 291 4.21 10.34 -9.71
C LEU A 291 3.43 11.53 -10.29
N PHE A 292 2.15 11.31 -10.64
CA PHE A 292 1.26 12.34 -11.17
C PHE A 292 0.05 12.54 -10.27
N PHE A 293 -0.26 13.79 -9.95
CA PHE A 293 -1.47 14.19 -9.24
C PHE A 293 -2.35 15.00 -10.18
N PRO A 294 -3.50 14.49 -10.65
CA PRO A 294 -4.38 15.24 -11.55
C PRO A 294 -5.03 16.42 -10.81
N ALA A 295 -5.25 17.51 -11.54
CA ALA A 295 -6.02 18.66 -11.07
C ALA A 295 -7.51 18.35 -11.09
N SER A 296 -7.95 17.39 -10.26
CA SER A 296 -9.32 16.86 -10.24
C SER A 296 -10.36 17.86 -9.70
N GLY A 297 -9.95 19.03 -9.20
CA GLY A 297 -10.89 19.97 -8.59
C GLY A 297 -11.47 19.49 -7.27
N TYR A 298 -12.68 19.94 -6.92
CA TYR A 298 -13.35 19.60 -5.66
C TYR A 298 -14.87 19.68 -5.77
N GLY A 299 -15.55 18.91 -4.91
CA GLY A 299 -17.00 18.97 -4.70
C GLY A 299 -17.39 20.08 -3.72
N TYR A 300 -18.40 20.88 -4.05
CA TYR A 300 -19.01 21.90 -3.22
C TYR A 300 -20.49 22.04 -3.58
N GLY A 301 -21.39 21.81 -2.64
CA GLY A 301 -22.77 21.59 -2.96
C GLY A 301 -22.88 20.42 -3.96
N LEU A 302 -23.70 20.57 -4.95
CA LEU A 302 -23.84 19.61 -6.07
C LEU A 302 -22.84 19.86 -7.20
N SER A 303 -21.93 20.84 -7.07
CA SER A 303 -21.05 21.28 -8.15
C SER A 303 -19.67 20.64 -8.07
N TRP A 304 -19.16 20.22 -9.23
CA TRP A 304 -17.74 19.88 -9.43
C TRP A 304 -16.96 21.11 -9.89
N ASN A 305 -16.18 21.67 -8.98
CA ASN A 305 -15.51 22.96 -9.19
C ASN A 305 -14.03 22.78 -9.54
N ASN A 306 -13.49 23.69 -10.32
CA ASN A 306 -12.06 23.85 -10.63
C ASN A 306 -11.38 22.59 -11.23
N ARG A 307 -12.14 21.72 -11.88
CA ARG A 307 -11.62 20.61 -12.68
C ARG A 307 -10.63 21.12 -13.71
N GLY A 308 -9.45 20.52 -13.78
CA GLY A 308 -8.35 20.93 -14.66
C GLY A 308 -7.59 22.18 -14.25
N ALA A 309 -8.03 22.88 -13.19
CA ALA A 309 -7.39 24.10 -12.70
C ALA A 309 -6.71 23.92 -11.35
N TYR A 310 -7.32 23.20 -10.43
CA TYR A 310 -6.78 22.93 -9.09
C TYR A 310 -6.85 21.44 -8.76
N GLY A 311 -5.89 20.96 -7.97
CA GLY A 311 -5.93 19.63 -7.39
C GLY A 311 -5.99 19.70 -5.87
N TYR A 312 -6.79 18.80 -5.30
CA TYR A 312 -6.97 18.64 -3.86
C TYR A 312 -6.92 17.16 -3.51
N SER A 313 -6.19 16.83 -2.45
CA SER A 313 -6.20 15.46 -1.91
C SER A 313 -6.19 15.51 -0.39
N TRP A 314 -7.15 14.83 0.24
CA TRP A 314 -7.23 14.78 1.71
C TRP A 314 -6.01 14.10 2.33
N SER A 315 -5.57 14.63 3.46
CA SER A 315 -4.73 13.90 4.41
C SER A 315 -5.59 13.35 5.56
N SER A 316 -5.05 12.38 6.28
CA SER A 316 -5.65 11.86 7.51
C SER A 316 -5.53 12.82 8.70
N SER A 317 -4.75 13.90 8.57
CA SER A 317 -4.49 14.85 9.66
C SER A 317 -5.64 15.84 9.81
N LEU A 318 -6.09 16.03 11.06
CA LEU A 318 -7.04 17.05 11.44
C LEU A 318 -6.31 18.39 11.64
N ASP A 319 -6.94 19.48 11.25
CA ASP A 319 -6.50 20.83 11.59
C ASP A 319 -7.29 21.42 12.77
N SER A 320 -8.63 21.37 12.66
CA SER A 320 -9.55 21.83 13.69
C SER A 320 -10.89 21.14 13.57
N ALA A 321 -11.83 21.45 14.44
CA ALA A 321 -13.19 20.91 14.39
C ALA A 321 -13.86 21.08 13.02
N MET A 322 -13.52 22.14 12.28
CA MET A 322 -14.12 22.47 10.97
C MET A 322 -13.24 22.18 9.77
N TYR A 323 -11.93 21.97 9.98
CA TYR A 323 -10.94 21.87 8.92
C TYR A 323 -10.14 20.57 9.00
N GLY A 324 -9.96 19.93 7.85
CA GLY A 324 -8.99 18.87 7.62
C GLY A 324 -7.77 19.39 6.86
N ARG A 325 -6.63 18.73 7.03
CA ARG A 325 -5.43 19.01 6.24
C ARG A 325 -5.49 18.32 4.88
N SER A 326 -4.93 18.96 3.87
CA SER A 326 -4.92 18.47 2.50
C SER A 326 -3.71 18.96 1.73
N LEU A 327 -3.32 18.23 0.69
CA LEU A 327 -2.59 18.79 -0.43
C LEU A 327 -3.54 19.71 -1.21
N ASN A 328 -3.06 20.90 -1.59
CA ASN A 328 -3.72 21.80 -2.53
C ASN A 328 -2.68 22.32 -3.53
N PHE A 329 -3.03 22.39 -4.80
CA PHE A 329 -2.21 23.00 -5.83
C PHE A 329 -3.04 23.64 -6.95
N GLY A 330 -2.46 24.65 -7.58
CA GLY A 330 -3.02 25.38 -8.71
C GLY A 330 -1.98 26.29 -9.36
N SER A 331 -2.41 27.25 -10.18
CA SER A 331 -1.51 28.23 -10.82
C SER A 331 -0.74 29.09 -9.80
N GLY A 332 -1.26 29.27 -8.59
CA GLY A 332 -0.64 30.05 -7.51
C GLY A 332 0.40 29.28 -6.70
N GLY A 333 0.64 28.00 -6.96
CA GLY A 333 1.64 27.21 -6.25
C GLY A 333 1.13 25.87 -5.74
N VAL A 334 1.95 25.23 -4.91
CA VAL A 334 1.70 23.92 -4.30
C VAL A 334 1.79 24.04 -2.77
N TYR A 335 0.77 23.57 -2.09
CA TYR A 335 0.57 23.69 -0.65
C TYR A 335 0.27 22.29 -0.03
N PRO A 336 1.31 21.51 0.34
CA PRO A 336 1.13 20.15 0.81
C PRO A 336 0.50 20.03 2.19
N GLN A 337 0.37 21.13 2.93
CA GLN A 337 -0.18 21.20 4.28
C GLN A 337 -1.31 22.23 4.38
N SER A 338 -2.12 22.36 3.33
CA SER A 338 -3.25 23.30 3.30
C SER A 338 -4.37 22.86 4.24
N SER A 339 -5.19 23.82 4.66
CA SER A 339 -6.35 23.63 5.51
C SER A 339 -7.64 23.89 4.73
N ASN A 340 -8.57 22.97 4.77
CA ASN A 340 -9.83 23.06 4.01
C ASN A 340 -11.03 22.59 4.83
N TYR A 341 -12.20 23.17 4.57
CA TYR A 341 -13.45 22.76 5.21
C TYR A 341 -13.74 21.28 4.99
N ARG A 342 -14.05 20.56 6.07
CA ARG A 342 -14.23 19.11 6.09
C ARG A 342 -15.40 18.62 5.23
N TYR A 343 -16.41 19.46 5.00
CA TYR A 343 -17.56 19.11 4.16
C TYR A 343 -17.22 19.05 2.66
N ARG A 344 -16.13 19.71 2.21
CA ARG A 344 -15.76 19.69 0.78
C ARG A 344 -15.39 18.29 0.32
N GLY A 345 -15.79 17.98 -0.89
CA GLY A 345 -15.42 16.73 -1.56
C GLY A 345 -14.03 16.85 -2.20
N PHE A 346 -13.04 16.10 -1.70
CA PHE A 346 -11.70 16.01 -2.30
C PHE A 346 -11.36 14.59 -2.67
N SER A 347 -10.46 14.44 -3.62
CA SER A 347 -9.88 13.14 -3.94
C SER A 347 -9.05 12.59 -2.77
N VAL A 348 -8.74 11.31 -2.81
CA VAL A 348 -7.82 10.64 -1.88
C VAL A 348 -6.74 9.92 -2.67
N ARG A 349 -5.47 10.23 -2.39
CA ARG A 349 -4.30 9.52 -2.87
C ARG A 349 -3.78 8.61 -1.75
N PRO A 350 -3.99 7.29 -1.84
CA PRO A 350 -3.59 6.37 -0.79
C PRO A 350 -2.08 6.18 -0.67
N VAL A 351 -1.66 5.75 0.52
CA VAL A 351 -0.29 5.29 0.83
C VAL A 351 -0.33 3.97 1.61
N GLN A 352 0.80 3.27 1.61
CA GLN A 352 0.97 2.03 2.37
C GLN A 352 2.39 1.84 2.89
#